data_308ea16f49a9625a4e5ea25cce0826e0
#
_entry.id   308ea16f49a9625a4e5ea25cce0826e0
#
_cell.length_a   1.000
_cell.length_b   1.000
_cell.length_c   1.000
_cell.angle_alpha   90.00
_cell.angle_beta   90.00
_cell.angle_gamma   90.00
#
_symmetry.space_group_name_H-M   'P 1'
#
loop_
_entity.id
_entity.type
_entity.pdbx_description
1 polymer ?
#
loop_
_entity_poly.entity_id
_entity_poly.type
_entity_poly.pdbx_seq_one_letter_code
_entity_poly.pdbx_strand_id
1 'polypeptide(L)'
;MKDVLSNFFVESYVNTTPTHYYSGVELKTATCASTDVAEVGFVGRTLLNAFNALEYGSQQNRPELVNSANSIFDTYLTNGFSPAGFFNEVVHYNRDFKEPNLSIRRQSEGVYAILNYLDYEKQHKRKHPEWENRLKVILDSFLRLQNADGSFPRKFKDDFSIVDGTGGSTPSATLPLVMAYKYFKDKRYLESAKRTVNYLENELISKSDYFSSTLDANCEDKEASLYAATATYYLALVTKGAERAHYAELCRKAAYFALSWYYTWDVPFADGQMLGDIGLKTRGWGNVSVENNHIDVFIFEFADVLHWLSKEFNEARFSDFAEVISTSMRQLLPYEGHMCGVSKVGYYPEVVQHTNWDYGRNGKAVSYTHLRAHETLMNLV
;
A
#
# COMPACT_ATOMS: atom_id res chain seq x y z
N MET A 1 -2.54 -15.90 11.96
CA MET A 1 -1.83 -15.11 10.95
C MET A 1 -1.43 -13.74 11.49
N LYS A 2 -2.35 -12.86 11.85
CA LYS A 2 -2.05 -11.53 12.42
C LYS A 2 -1.07 -11.58 13.59
N ASP A 3 -1.22 -12.55 14.47
CA ASP A 3 -0.34 -12.73 15.61
C ASP A 3 1.10 -13.08 15.20
N VAL A 4 1.26 -13.93 14.20
CA VAL A 4 2.57 -14.26 13.61
C VAL A 4 3.21 -13.02 12.98
N LEU A 5 2.45 -12.26 12.20
CA LEU A 5 2.95 -11.06 11.51
C LEU A 5 3.27 -9.92 12.48
N SER A 6 2.58 -9.82 13.63
CA SER A 6 2.89 -8.81 14.65
C SER A 6 4.32 -8.95 15.22
N ASN A 7 4.92 -10.14 15.14
CA ASN A 7 6.31 -10.35 15.54
C ASN A 7 7.28 -9.50 14.70
N PHE A 8 7.02 -9.35 13.41
CA PHE A 8 7.83 -8.46 12.57
C PHE A 8 7.79 -7.02 13.08
N PHE A 9 6.61 -6.51 13.43
CA PHE A 9 6.48 -5.15 13.95
C PHE A 9 7.31 -4.94 15.22
N VAL A 10 7.21 -5.87 16.17
CA VAL A 10 7.98 -5.81 17.43
C VAL A 10 9.48 -5.85 17.19
N GLU A 11 9.95 -6.76 16.33
CA GLU A 11 11.37 -6.94 16.01
C GLU A 11 11.95 -5.79 15.17
N SER A 12 11.13 -5.09 14.41
CA SER A 12 11.54 -4.02 13.50
C SER A 12 11.25 -2.63 14.04
N TYR A 13 10.56 -2.52 15.18
CA TYR A 13 10.30 -1.24 15.82
C TYR A 13 11.60 -0.58 16.26
N VAL A 14 11.79 0.65 15.82
CA VAL A 14 12.97 1.46 16.14
C VAL A 14 12.53 2.68 16.94
N ASN A 15 13.00 2.78 18.19
CA ASN A 15 12.81 3.96 19.02
C ASN A 15 14.06 4.83 18.93
N THR A 16 13.99 5.92 18.17
CA THR A 16 15.08 6.86 17.96
C THR A 16 14.96 8.08 18.87
N THR A 17 16.05 8.79 19.06
CA THR A 17 16.04 10.03 19.83
C THR A 17 15.31 11.12 19.04
N PRO A 18 14.45 11.95 19.66
CA PRO A 18 13.66 12.98 18.98
C PRO A 18 14.47 14.06 18.28
N THR A 19 15.77 14.16 18.55
CA THR A 19 16.66 15.19 17.99
C THR A 19 17.13 14.90 16.56
N HIS A 20 17.10 13.64 16.13
CA HIS A 20 17.70 13.22 14.85
C HIS A 20 16.68 12.51 13.95
N TYR A 21 15.94 11.53 14.50
CA TYR A 21 15.01 10.69 13.77
C TYR A 21 13.68 10.58 14.49
N TYR A 22 12.71 10.01 13.86
CA TYR A 22 11.44 9.63 14.46
C TYR A 22 11.36 8.11 14.62
N SER A 23 10.59 7.64 15.59
CA SER A 23 10.29 6.22 15.77
C SER A 23 9.61 5.66 14.52
N GLY A 24 9.90 4.42 14.18
CA GLY A 24 9.34 3.79 13.01
C GLY A 24 9.55 2.30 13.00
N VAL A 25 9.01 1.66 11.97
CA VAL A 25 9.29 0.27 11.65
C VAL A 25 10.36 0.26 10.57
N GLU A 26 11.53 -0.27 10.90
CA GLU A 26 12.64 -0.37 9.99
C GLU A 26 12.47 -1.55 9.03
N LEU A 27 12.85 -1.33 7.78
CA LEU A 27 12.94 -2.40 6.80
C LEU A 27 14.04 -3.40 7.19
N LYS A 28 13.74 -4.68 7.01
CA LYS A 28 14.68 -5.78 7.27
C LYS A 28 14.81 -6.66 6.04
N THR A 29 15.98 -7.26 5.86
CA THR A 29 16.20 -8.32 4.87
C THR A 29 15.63 -9.66 5.36
N ALA A 30 15.55 -10.68 4.49
CA ALA A 30 15.14 -12.04 4.90
C ALA A 30 16.08 -12.66 5.93
N THR A 31 17.32 -12.22 6.01
CA THR A 31 18.28 -12.61 7.05
C THR A 31 18.12 -11.78 8.34
N CYS A 32 17.11 -10.93 8.42
CA CYS A 32 16.87 -9.98 9.50
C CYS A 32 17.99 -8.95 9.70
N ALA A 33 18.84 -8.75 8.68
CA ALA A 33 19.81 -7.66 8.69
C ALA A 33 19.08 -6.32 8.55
N SER A 34 19.50 -5.34 9.35
CA SER A 34 18.98 -3.98 9.30
C SER A 34 19.29 -3.32 7.96
N THR A 35 18.34 -2.55 7.43
CA THR A 35 18.55 -1.65 6.30
C THR A 35 18.83 -0.22 6.74
N ASP A 36 18.67 0.07 8.04
CA ASP A 36 18.76 1.41 8.62
C ASP A 36 17.79 2.43 7.98
N VAL A 37 16.66 1.96 7.43
CA VAL A 37 15.69 2.77 6.69
C VAL A 37 14.28 2.53 7.18
N ALA A 38 13.52 3.61 7.32
CA ALA A 38 12.05 3.57 7.41
C ALA A 38 11.44 4.42 6.29
N GLU A 39 10.28 3.98 5.80
CA GLU A 39 9.53 4.67 4.77
C GLU A 39 8.08 4.90 5.20
N VAL A 40 7.51 6.06 4.84
CA VAL A 40 6.12 6.40 5.16
C VAL A 40 5.11 5.67 4.28
N GLY A 41 5.50 5.33 3.07
CA GLY A 41 4.70 4.65 2.06
C GLY A 41 5.53 3.80 1.12
N PHE A 42 4.94 3.30 0.05
CA PHE A 42 5.50 2.40 -0.96
C PHE A 42 5.86 1.04 -0.36
N VAL A 43 7.04 0.87 0.18
CA VAL A 43 7.52 -0.39 0.74
C VAL A 43 7.33 -0.44 2.25
N GLY A 44 7.75 0.58 2.95
CA GLY A 44 7.83 0.57 4.41
C GLY A 44 6.51 0.81 5.14
N ARG A 45 5.69 1.71 4.64
CA ARG A 45 4.37 2.07 5.17
C ARG A 45 4.30 2.20 6.69
N THR A 46 5.31 2.85 7.27
CA THR A 46 5.52 2.91 8.72
C THR A 46 4.28 3.36 9.50
N LEU A 47 3.56 4.40 9.00
CA LEU A 47 2.36 4.92 9.67
C LEU A 47 1.18 3.94 9.59
N LEU A 48 1.02 3.24 8.47
CA LEU A 48 -0.05 2.24 8.35
C LEU A 48 0.24 1.02 9.20
N ASN A 49 1.49 0.61 9.29
CA ASN A 49 1.89 -0.46 10.22
C ASN A 49 1.65 -0.08 11.67
N ALA A 50 1.92 1.19 12.04
CA ALA A 50 1.60 1.69 13.36
C ALA A 50 0.08 1.64 13.63
N PHE A 51 -0.74 2.06 12.66
CA PHE A 51 -2.19 1.95 12.79
C PHE A 51 -2.66 0.50 12.97
N ASN A 52 -2.17 -0.41 12.14
CA ASN A 52 -2.50 -1.83 12.25
C ASN A 52 -2.07 -2.44 13.60
N ALA A 53 -0.88 -2.05 14.10
CA ALA A 53 -0.41 -2.49 15.41
C ALA A 53 -1.27 -1.92 16.56
N LEU A 54 -1.71 -0.66 16.46
CA LEU A 54 -2.61 -0.04 17.41
C LEU A 54 -3.95 -0.78 17.50
N GLU A 55 -4.57 -1.01 16.33
CA GLU A 55 -5.86 -1.67 16.25
C GLU A 55 -5.78 -3.11 16.75
N TYR A 56 -4.87 -3.89 16.21
CA TYR A 56 -4.68 -5.29 16.61
C TYR A 56 -4.27 -5.42 18.08
N GLY A 57 -3.33 -4.59 18.53
CA GLY A 57 -2.89 -4.56 19.92
C GLY A 57 -4.03 -4.23 20.89
N SER A 58 -4.90 -3.29 20.51
CA SER A 58 -6.10 -2.94 21.31
C SER A 58 -7.10 -4.10 21.34
N GLN A 59 -7.36 -4.77 20.23
CA GLN A 59 -8.28 -5.91 20.14
C GLN A 59 -7.79 -7.14 20.92
N GLN A 60 -6.47 -7.37 20.94
CA GLN A 60 -5.85 -8.56 21.54
C GLN A 60 -5.26 -8.29 22.94
N ASN A 61 -5.46 -7.10 23.52
CA ASN A 61 -4.88 -6.69 24.80
C ASN A 61 -3.34 -6.83 24.83
N ARG A 62 -2.67 -6.38 23.77
CA ARG A 62 -1.21 -6.37 23.62
C ARG A 62 -0.66 -4.94 23.77
N PRO A 63 -0.39 -4.48 25.01
CA PRO A 63 0.01 -3.10 25.26
C PRO A 63 1.34 -2.71 24.62
N GLU A 64 2.24 -3.67 24.38
CA GLU A 64 3.51 -3.42 23.70
C GLU A 64 3.31 -2.92 22.26
N LEU A 65 2.34 -3.47 21.52
CA LEU A 65 2.00 -3.01 20.17
C LEU A 65 1.36 -1.62 20.19
N VAL A 66 0.44 -1.40 21.13
CA VAL A 66 -0.24 -0.10 21.30
C VAL A 66 0.77 0.99 21.66
N ASN A 67 1.68 0.73 22.59
CA ASN A 67 2.69 1.70 23.03
C ASN A 67 3.67 2.05 21.91
N SER A 68 4.15 1.05 21.17
CA SER A 68 5.03 1.27 20.01
C SER A 68 4.34 2.06 18.91
N ALA A 69 3.09 1.74 18.61
CA ALA A 69 2.28 2.47 17.63
C ALA A 69 2.10 3.95 18.03
N ASN A 70 1.71 4.22 19.26
CA ASN A 70 1.56 5.59 19.76
C ASN A 70 2.89 6.35 19.72
N SER A 71 4.00 5.72 20.08
CA SER A 71 5.33 6.32 19.98
C SER A 71 5.67 6.70 18.54
N ILE A 72 5.30 5.89 17.56
CA ILE A 72 5.49 6.22 16.13
C ILE A 72 4.66 7.45 15.77
N PHE A 73 3.37 7.49 16.10
CA PHE A 73 2.51 8.64 15.78
C PHE A 73 3.02 9.93 16.43
N ASP A 74 3.39 9.91 17.70
CA ASP A 74 3.89 11.08 18.42
C ASP A 74 5.22 11.59 17.82
N THR A 75 6.11 10.68 17.44
CA THR A 75 7.41 11.03 16.87
C THR A 75 7.27 11.58 15.45
N TYR A 76 6.38 11.00 14.62
CA TYR A 76 6.08 11.54 13.30
C TYR A 76 5.41 12.91 13.39
N LEU A 77 4.48 13.11 14.34
CA LEU A 77 3.83 14.41 14.55
C LEU A 77 4.86 15.50 14.84
N THR A 78 5.91 15.17 15.58
CA THR A 78 6.96 16.11 16.00
C THR A 78 8.02 16.32 14.90
N ASN A 79 8.52 15.25 14.29
CA ASN A 79 9.75 15.26 13.48
C ASN A 79 9.54 14.75 12.02
N GLY A 80 8.36 14.23 11.70
CA GLY A 80 8.10 13.51 10.45
C GLY A 80 7.76 14.39 9.25
N PHE A 81 7.87 15.74 9.37
CA PHE A 81 7.44 16.64 8.31
C PHE A 81 8.59 17.49 7.76
N SER A 82 8.51 17.76 6.47
CA SER A 82 9.35 18.72 5.77
C SER A 82 8.97 20.18 6.11
N PRO A 83 9.77 21.17 5.73
CA PRO A 83 9.43 22.57 5.91
C PRO A 83 8.11 23.01 5.25
N ALA A 84 7.76 22.45 4.09
CA ALA A 84 6.47 22.72 3.43
C ALA A 84 5.29 21.92 4.03
N GLY A 85 5.56 20.99 4.95
CA GLY A 85 4.57 20.23 5.69
C GLY A 85 4.22 18.87 5.09
N PHE A 86 4.94 18.38 4.10
CA PHE A 86 4.84 17.01 3.59
C PHE A 86 5.47 16.01 4.55
N PHE A 87 5.09 14.74 4.49
CA PHE A 87 5.81 13.68 5.19
C PHE A 87 7.25 13.58 4.68
N ASN A 88 8.21 13.40 5.59
CA ASN A 88 9.54 12.89 5.25
C ASN A 88 9.37 11.43 4.82
N GLU A 89 9.55 11.14 3.52
CA GLU A 89 9.16 9.84 2.95
C GLU A 89 10.10 8.71 3.33
N VAL A 90 11.40 8.97 3.26
CA VAL A 90 12.45 7.99 3.53
C VAL A 90 13.44 8.57 4.52
N VAL A 91 13.64 7.87 5.62
CA VAL A 91 14.56 8.27 6.69
C VAL A 91 15.60 7.19 6.90
N HIS A 92 16.88 7.59 6.86
CA HIS A 92 18.00 6.72 7.15
C HIS A 92 18.44 6.90 8.60
N TYR A 93 18.34 5.85 9.42
CA TYR A 93 18.64 5.89 10.86
C TYR A 93 20.14 5.94 11.17
N ASN A 94 20.98 5.43 10.27
CA ASN A 94 22.44 5.39 10.46
C ASN A 94 23.15 6.69 10.06
N ARG A 95 22.42 7.64 9.47
CA ARG A 95 22.92 8.94 9.03
C ARG A 95 21.79 9.96 9.10
N ASP A 96 22.11 11.20 9.36
CA ASP A 96 21.13 12.29 9.39
C ASP A 96 20.75 12.68 7.94
N PHE A 97 20.02 11.80 7.28
CA PHE A 97 19.63 11.98 5.88
C PHE A 97 18.17 11.65 5.67
N LYS A 98 17.49 12.54 4.94
CA LYS A 98 16.14 12.36 4.44
C LYS A 98 16.14 12.56 2.94
N GLU A 99 15.44 11.69 2.22
CA GLU A 99 15.31 11.82 0.76
C GLU A 99 14.63 13.14 0.39
N PRO A 100 15.23 13.96 -0.49
CA PRO A 100 14.69 15.26 -0.86
C PRO A 100 13.55 15.18 -1.89
N ASN A 101 13.46 14.06 -2.61
CA ASN A 101 12.42 13.85 -3.61
C ASN A 101 11.21 13.19 -2.95
N LEU A 102 10.06 13.81 -3.15
CA LEU A 102 8.76 13.34 -2.66
C LEU A 102 7.99 12.69 -3.79
N SER A 103 7.04 11.83 -3.46
CA SER A 103 6.17 11.16 -4.43
C SER A 103 4.70 11.28 -4.02
N ILE A 104 3.82 11.51 -5.00
CA ILE A 104 2.39 11.54 -4.71
C ILE A 104 1.91 10.24 -4.07
N ARG A 105 2.49 9.10 -4.45
CA ARG A 105 2.14 7.79 -3.91
C ARG A 105 2.46 7.68 -2.42
N ARG A 106 3.69 7.93 -1.99
CA ARG A 106 4.08 7.81 -0.57
C ARG A 106 3.33 8.82 0.30
N GLN A 107 3.14 10.06 -0.19
CA GLN A 107 2.33 11.05 0.53
C GLN A 107 0.89 10.57 0.69
N SER A 108 0.28 10.03 -0.36
CA SER A 108 -1.09 9.50 -0.36
C SER A 108 -1.25 8.35 0.63
N GLU A 109 -0.30 7.42 0.67
CA GLU A 109 -0.32 6.29 1.60
C GLU A 109 -0.14 6.74 3.06
N GLY A 110 0.68 7.76 3.31
CA GLY A 110 0.78 8.39 4.63
C GLY A 110 -0.52 9.08 5.07
N VAL A 111 -1.16 9.83 4.16
CA VAL A 111 -2.47 10.46 4.41
C VAL A 111 -3.54 9.39 4.69
N TYR A 112 -3.57 8.32 3.89
CA TYR A 112 -4.46 7.19 4.09
C TYR A 112 -4.31 6.58 5.50
N ALA A 113 -3.08 6.32 5.91
CA ALA A 113 -2.77 5.74 7.22
C ALA A 113 -3.28 6.63 8.37
N ILE A 114 -3.01 7.94 8.30
CA ILE A 114 -3.44 8.86 9.36
C ILE A 114 -4.96 9.08 9.34
N LEU A 115 -5.62 9.07 8.18
CA LEU A 115 -7.09 9.15 8.15
C LEU A 115 -7.73 7.92 8.79
N ASN A 116 -7.18 6.72 8.61
CA ASN A 116 -7.63 5.52 9.32
C ASN A 116 -7.42 5.67 10.83
N TYR A 117 -6.25 6.11 11.25
CA TYR A 117 -5.95 6.39 12.66
C TYR A 117 -6.95 7.39 13.26
N LEU A 118 -7.18 8.53 12.62
CA LEU A 118 -8.09 9.55 13.11
C LEU A 118 -9.55 9.08 13.15
N ASP A 119 -9.99 8.28 12.19
CA ASP A 119 -11.35 7.73 12.20
C ASP A 119 -11.52 6.71 13.34
N TYR A 120 -10.54 5.82 13.54
CA TYR A 120 -10.49 4.89 14.65
C TYR A 120 -10.51 5.62 16.00
N GLU A 121 -9.66 6.63 16.18
CA GLU A 121 -9.61 7.43 17.40
C GLU A 121 -10.92 8.18 17.68
N LYS A 122 -11.53 8.73 16.62
CA LYS A 122 -12.83 9.38 16.70
C LYS A 122 -13.95 8.43 17.15
N GLN A 123 -13.97 7.19 16.64
CA GLN A 123 -14.90 6.15 17.09
C GLN A 123 -14.73 5.84 18.58
N HIS A 124 -13.50 5.93 19.09
CA HIS A 124 -13.17 5.80 20.51
C HIS A 124 -13.26 7.12 21.30
N LYS A 125 -13.87 8.17 20.72
CA LYS A 125 -14.10 9.50 21.33
C LYS A 125 -12.80 10.25 21.69
N ARG A 126 -11.70 9.95 21.04
CA ARG A 126 -10.42 10.66 21.15
C ARG A 126 -10.25 11.61 19.95
N LYS A 127 -9.57 12.74 20.17
CA LYS A 127 -9.37 13.79 19.17
C LYS A 127 -7.88 14.12 19.05
N HIS A 128 -7.44 14.34 17.84
CA HIS A 128 -6.05 14.67 17.52
C HIS A 128 -5.99 15.89 16.58
N PRO A 129 -6.30 17.11 17.07
CA PRO A 129 -6.37 18.31 16.24
C PRO A 129 -5.05 18.65 15.58
N GLU A 130 -3.92 18.31 16.19
CA GLU A 130 -2.58 18.49 15.61
C GLU A 130 -2.41 17.66 14.33
N TRP A 131 -2.81 16.40 14.36
CA TRP A 131 -2.82 15.53 13.19
C TRP A 131 -3.81 16.01 12.12
N GLU A 132 -5.00 16.42 12.51
CA GLU A 132 -5.99 17.00 11.58
C GLU A 132 -5.41 18.23 10.85
N ASN A 133 -4.71 19.12 11.57
CA ASN A 133 -4.07 20.30 10.99
C ASN A 133 -2.94 19.92 10.03
N ARG A 134 -2.09 18.95 10.40
CA ARG A 134 -1.02 18.45 9.51
C ARG A 134 -1.59 17.87 8.22
N LEU A 135 -2.63 17.04 8.31
CA LEU A 135 -3.27 16.48 7.12
C LEU A 135 -3.87 17.53 6.19
N LYS A 136 -4.50 18.58 6.75
CA LYS A 136 -5.04 19.67 5.92
C LYS A 136 -3.95 20.37 5.12
N VAL A 137 -2.76 20.57 5.68
CA VAL A 137 -1.62 21.15 4.96
C VAL A 137 -1.23 20.28 3.77
N ILE A 138 -1.10 18.94 3.97
CA ILE A 138 -0.76 18.02 2.88
C ILE A 138 -1.87 17.96 1.83
N LEU A 139 -3.14 17.88 2.25
CA LEU A 139 -4.28 17.82 1.35
C LEU A 139 -4.46 19.11 0.53
N ASP A 140 -4.26 20.28 1.13
CA ASP A 140 -4.27 21.56 0.39
C ASP A 140 -3.07 21.63 -0.59
N SER A 141 -1.93 21.03 -0.23
CA SER A 141 -0.79 20.86 -1.15
C SER A 141 -1.12 19.92 -2.30
N PHE A 142 -1.90 18.85 -2.07
CA PHE A 142 -2.41 18.01 -3.16
C PHE A 142 -3.28 18.81 -4.12
N LEU A 143 -4.22 19.63 -3.61
CA LEU A 143 -5.04 20.48 -4.48
C LEU A 143 -4.20 21.43 -5.35
N ARG A 144 -3.06 21.88 -4.84
CA ARG A 144 -2.12 22.73 -5.57
C ARG A 144 -1.30 21.94 -6.60
N LEU A 145 -0.92 20.70 -6.30
CA LEU A 145 -0.11 19.84 -7.18
C LEU A 145 -0.93 19.25 -8.33
N GLN A 146 -2.27 19.17 -8.20
CA GLN A 146 -3.12 18.57 -9.21
C GLN A 146 -3.12 19.37 -10.51
N ASN A 147 -2.78 18.72 -11.61
CA ASN A 147 -2.82 19.30 -12.95
C ASN A 147 -4.26 19.57 -13.41
N ALA A 148 -4.39 20.39 -14.46
CA ALA A 148 -5.71 20.73 -15.03
C ALA A 148 -6.47 19.53 -15.59
N ASP A 149 -5.76 18.51 -16.09
CA ASP A 149 -6.32 17.25 -16.60
C ASP A 149 -6.73 16.28 -15.47
N GLY A 150 -6.45 16.61 -14.22
CA GLY A 150 -6.74 15.81 -13.03
C GLY A 150 -5.61 14.89 -12.58
N SER A 151 -4.51 14.79 -13.33
CA SER A 151 -3.33 14.01 -12.94
C SER A 151 -2.55 14.67 -11.80
N PHE A 152 -1.67 13.87 -11.20
CA PHE A 152 -0.65 14.34 -10.25
C PHE A 152 0.74 14.01 -10.81
N PRO A 153 1.75 14.87 -10.55
CA PRO A 153 3.12 14.50 -10.82
C PRO A 153 3.54 13.28 -9.98
N ARG A 154 4.28 12.36 -10.57
CA ARG A 154 4.79 11.17 -9.88
C ARG A 154 5.77 11.54 -8.78
N LYS A 155 6.72 12.47 -9.07
CA LYS A 155 7.74 12.93 -8.12
C LYS A 155 7.87 14.45 -8.16
N PHE A 156 8.09 15.05 -7.00
CA PHE A 156 8.23 16.49 -6.81
C PHE A 156 9.16 16.78 -5.63
N LYS A 157 9.47 18.06 -5.38
CA LYS A 157 10.24 18.50 -4.23
C LYS A 157 9.40 19.32 -3.26
N ASP A 158 9.95 19.59 -2.11
CA ASP A 158 9.31 20.35 -1.03
C ASP A 158 8.89 21.78 -1.47
N ASP A 159 9.61 22.37 -2.40
CA ASP A 159 9.29 23.66 -3.03
C ASP A 159 8.25 23.58 -4.17
N PHE A 160 7.64 22.41 -4.38
CA PHE A 160 6.71 22.07 -5.46
C PHE A 160 7.32 21.97 -6.86
N SER A 161 8.63 22.06 -7.02
CA SER A 161 9.26 21.81 -8.32
C SER A 161 9.07 20.34 -8.73
N ILE A 162 8.73 20.12 -10.01
CA ILE A 162 8.41 18.79 -10.53
C ILE A 162 9.71 18.09 -10.92
N VAL A 163 9.88 16.86 -10.43
CA VAL A 163 10.98 15.96 -10.75
C VAL A 163 10.58 14.96 -11.84
N ASP A 164 9.37 14.42 -11.74
CA ASP A 164 8.78 13.50 -12.71
C ASP A 164 7.30 13.85 -12.87
N GLY A 165 6.93 14.35 -14.05
CA GLY A 165 5.58 14.80 -14.36
C GLY A 165 4.63 13.69 -14.83
N THR A 166 5.07 12.42 -14.90
CA THR A 166 4.22 11.30 -15.31
C THR A 166 3.04 11.12 -14.36
N GLY A 167 1.84 10.97 -14.91
CA GLY A 167 0.61 10.82 -14.12
C GLY A 167 0.31 9.40 -13.61
N GLY A 168 1.23 8.43 -13.82
CA GLY A 168 1.00 7.02 -13.52
C GLY A 168 0.70 6.69 -12.05
N SER A 169 1.18 7.49 -11.12
CA SER A 169 0.87 7.36 -9.69
C SER A 169 -0.42 8.10 -9.26
N THR A 170 -1.10 8.79 -10.17
CA THR A 170 -2.36 9.54 -9.90
C THR A 170 -3.43 8.68 -9.20
N PRO A 171 -3.63 7.38 -9.55
CA PRO A 171 -4.64 6.56 -8.89
C PRO A 171 -4.48 6.47 -7.37
N SER A 172 -3.25 6.52 -6.86
CA SER A 172 -2.98 6.40 -5.43
C SER A 172 -3.53 7.56 -4.59
N ALA A 173 -3.70 8.74 -5.18
CA ALA A 173 -4.21 9.94 -4.49
C ALA A 173 -5.74 9.95 -4.33
N THR A 174 -6.47 9.18 -5.12
CA THR A 174 -7.94 9.27 -5.16
C THR A 174 -8.57 8.78 -3.85
N LEU A 175 -8.15 7.63 -3.35
CA LEU A 175 -8.68 7.06 -2.11
C LEU A 175 -8.52 8.00 -0.91
N PRO A 176 -7.32 8.51 -0.56
CA PRO A 176 -7.19 9.43 0.56
C PRO A 176 -7.96 10.75 0.36
N LEU A 177 -8.14 11.23 -0.87
CA LEU A 177 -9.00 12.40 -1.13
C LEU A 177 -10.47 12.10 -0.82
N VAL A 178 -11.00 10.93 -1.19
CA VAL A 178 -12.37 10.53 -0.83
C VAL A 178 -12.51 10.36 0.69
N MET A 179 -11.53 9.74 1.34
CA MET A 179 -11.52 9.60 2.80
C MET A 179 -11.47 10.97 3.50
N ALA A 180 -10.64 11.89 3.02
CA ALA A 180 -10.55 13.26 3.53
C ALA A 180 -11.90 13.99 3.41
N TYR A 181 -12.59 13.87 2.26
CA TYR A 181 -13.96 14.37 2.12
C TYR A 181 -14.91 13.77 3.16
N LYS A 182 -14.87 12.46 3.36
CA LYS A 182 -15.72 11.79 4.35
C LYS A 182 -15.44 12.27 5.78
N TYR A 183 -14.16 12.48 6.12
CA TYR A 183 -13.75 12.88 7.46
C TYR A 183 -14.00 14.39 7.74
N PHE A 184 -13.46 15.27 6.88
CA PHE A 184 -13.50 16.72 7.06
C PHE A 184 -14.77 17.38 6.50
N LYS A 185 -15.57 16.70 5.66
CA LYS A 185 -16.74 17.23 4.95
C LYS A 185 -16.41 18.39 3.98
N ASP A 186 -15.15 18.52 3.56
CA ASP A 186 -14.72 19.51 2.59
C ASP A 186 -14.89 18.98 1.15
N LYS A 187 -15.79 19.61 0.40
CA LYS A 187 -16.11 19.21 -0.97
C LYS A 187 -14.94 19.38 -1.95
N ARG A 188 -13.95 20.23 -1.65
CA ARG A 188 -12.77 20.41 -2.52
C ARG A 188 -12.05 19.09 -2.74
N TYR A 189 -11.95 18.23 -1.70
CA TYR A 189 -11.31 16.93 -1.80
C TYR A 189 -12.10 15.96 -2.69
N LEU A 190 -13.45 15.95 -2.59
CA LEU A 190 -14.28 15.14 -3.47
C LEU A 190 -14.17 15.59 -4.95
N GLU A 191 -14.20 16.87 -5.22
CA GLU A 191 -14.05 17.39 -6.58
C GLU A 191 -12.65 17.10 -7.14
N SER A 192 -11.61 17.16 -6.31
CA SER A 192 -10.26 16.72 -6.69
C SER A 192 -10.24 15.23 -7.03
N ALA A 193 -10.84 14.37 -6.19
CA ALA A 193 -10.94 12.92 -6.45
C ALA A 193 -11.71 12.63 -7.75
N LYS A 194 -12.78 13.36 -8.05
CA LYS A 194 -13.50 13.21 -9.33
C LYS A 194 -12.63 13.59 -10.53
N ARG A 195 -11.85 14.66 -10.42
CA ARG A 195 -10.90 15.03 -11.49
C ARG A 195 -9.83 13.96 -11.70
N THR A 196 -9.32 13.31 -10.62
CA THR A 196 -8.39 12.19 -10.80
C THR A 196 -9.02 11.07 -11.60
N VAL A 197 -10.27 10.69 -11.32
CA VAL A 197 -10.93 9.59 -12.02
C VAL A 197 -11.24 9.94 -13.47
N ASN A 198 -11.53 11.19 -13.80
CA ASN A 198 -11.61 11.61 -15.21
C ASN A 198 -10.29 11.36 -15.95
N TYR A 199 -9.15 11.67 -15.32
CA TYR A 199 -7.84 11.33 -15.86
C TYR A 199 -7.65 9.82 -15.99
N LEU A 200 -7.99 9.03 -14.94
CA LEU A 200 -7.88 7.57 -14.98
C LEU A 200 -8.72 6.95 -16.09
N GLU A 201 -9.94 7.45 -16.31
CA GLU A 201 -10.81 6.98 -17.37
C GLU A 201 -10.20 7.23 -18.75
N ASN A 202 -9.73 8.45 -19.01
CA ASN A 202 -9.25 8.87 -20.33
C ASN A 202 -7.86 8.30 -20.67
N GLU A 203 -6.98 8.19 -19.68
CA GLU A 203 -5.56 7.89 -19.92
C GLU A 203 -5.19 6.44 -19.55
N LEU A 204 -5.86 5.82 -18.57
CA LEU A 204 -5.53 4.48 -18.12
C LEU A 204 -6.60 3.46 -18.54
N ILE A 205 -7.84 3.63 -18.07
CA ILE A 205 -8.88 2.60 -18.16
C ILE A 205 -9.35 2.39 -19.60
N SER A 206 -9.63 3.49 -20.34
CA SER A 206 -10.12 3.39 -21.72
C SER A 206 -9.05 2.89 -22.69
N LYS A 207 -7.77 3.11 -22.38
CA LYS A 207 -6.63 2.69 -23.18
C LYS A 207 -6.07 1.34 -22.76
N SER A 208 -6.46 0.84 -21.58
CA SER A 208 -5.82 -0.30 -20.90
C SER A 208 -4.32 -0.11 -20.73
N ASP A 209 -3.89 1.11 -20.40
CA ASP A 209 -2.51 1.53 -20.26
C ASP A 209 -2.27 1.98 -18.80
N TYR A 210 -1.89 1.03 -17.95
CA TYR A 210 -1.73 1.23 -16.50
C TYR A 210 -0.26 1.31 -16.10
N PHE A 211 0.36 2.44 -16.40
CA PHE A 211 1.80 2.65 -16.25
C PHE A 211 2.20 3.29 -14.92
N SER A 212 3.42 3.00 -14.49
CA SER A 212 4.22 3.75 -13.51
C SER A 212 3.55 4.06 -12.15
N SER A 213 2.88 3.10 -11.52
CA SER A 213 2.49 3.26 -10.11
C SER A 213 3.64 2.95 -9.16
N THR A 214 4.51 2.00 -9.51
CA THR A 214 5.76 1.77 -8.79
C THR A 214 6.70 2.97 -8.93
N LEU A 215 7.60 3.16 -7.97
CA LEU A 215 8.49 4.33 -7.94
C LEU A 215 9.84 4.09 -8.61
N ASP A 216 10.13 2.85 -8.95
CA ASP A 216 11.38 2.34 -9.51
C ASP A 216 11.28 1.90 -10.99
N ALA A 217 10.08 1.71 -11.52
CA ALA A 217 9.85 1.31 -12.90
C ALA A 217 8.97 2.32 -13.65
N ASN A 218 9.10 2.37 -14.97
CA ASN A 218 8.30 3.23 -15.85
C ASN A 218 7.68 2.41 -16.97
N CYS A 219 6.86 1.44 -16.60
CA CYS A 219 6.23 0.47 -17.49
C CYS A 219 4.82 0.14 -17.00
N GLU A 220 4.13 -0.73 -17.75
CA GLU A 220 2.87 -1.33 -17.30
C GLU A 220 3.02 -2.01 -15.93
N ASP A 221 2.06 -1.79 -15.06
CA ASP A 221 2.16 -2.06 -13.64
C ASP A 221 0.82 -2.57 -13.08
N LYS A 222 0.86 -3.73 -12.43
CA LYS A 222 -0.30 -4.30 -11.75
C LYS A 222 -0.88 -3.34 -10.72
N GLU A 223 -0.03 -2.67 -9.95
CA GLU A 223 -0.47 -1.79 -8.86
C GLU A 223 -1.25 -0.58 -9.38
N ALA A 224 -0.88 -0.03 -10.55
CA ALA A 224 -1.65 1.06 -11.17
C ALA A 224 -3.09 0.64 -11.44
N SER A 225 -3.32 -0.58 -11.92
CA SER A 225 -4.66 -1.11 -12.17
C SER A 225 -5.42 -1.40 -10.88
N LEU A 226 -4.76 -1.90 -9.83
CA LEU A 226 -5.34 -2.10 -8.50
C LEU A 226 -5.80 -0.76 -7.89
N TYR A 227 -4.94 0.26 -7.93
CA TYR A 227 -5.30 1.60 -7.45
C TYR A 227 -6.43 2.23 -8.27
N ALA A 228 -6.45 2.06 -9.59
CA ALA A 228 -7.53 2.57 -10.43
C ALA A 228 -8.88 1.91 -10.10
N ALA A 229 -8.91 0.59 -9.88
CA ALA A 229 -10.09 -0.12 -9.44
C ALA A 229 -10.56 0.36 -8.05
N THR A 230 -9.65 0.50 -7.09
CA THR A 230 -9.94 0.97 -5.75
C THR A 230 -10.44 2.42 -5.76
N ALA A 231 -9.82 3.30 -6.54
CA ALA A 231 -10.21 4.69 -6.69
C ALA A 231 -11.65 4.85 -7.17
N THR A 232 -12.00 4.13 -8.23
CA THR A 232 -13.35 4.16 -8.81
C THR A 232 -14.39 3.51 -7.90
N TYR A 233 -14.04 2.45 -7.19
CA TYR A 233 -14.86 1.86 -6.14
C TYR A 233 -15.22 2.88 -5.05
N TYR A 234 -14.24 3.58 -4.49
CA TYR A 234 -14.52 4.55 -3.42
C TYR A 234 -15.37 5.73 -3.89
N LEU A 235 -15.20 6.18 -5.13
CA LEU A 235 -16.11 7.19 -5.70
C LEU A 235 -17.52 6.63 -5.90
N ALA A 236 -17.68 5.39 -6.33
CA ALA A 236 -19.00 4.74 -6.41
C ALA A 236 -19.71 4.69 -5.05
N LEU A 237 -18.95 4.52 -3.94
CA LEU A 237 -19.52 4.48 -2.59
C LEU A 237 -20.04 5.84 -2.08
N VAL A 238 -19.53 6.95 -2.62
CA VAL A 238 -19.87 8.31 -2.15
C VAL A 238 -20.75 9.10 -3.13
N THR A 239 -21.06 8.53 -4.29
CA THR A 239 -21.90 9.11 -5.33
C THR A 239 -23.24 8.37 -5.46
N LYS A 240 -24.14 8.86 -6.30
CA LYS A 240 -25.50 8.30 -6.48
C LYS A 240 -25.92 8.32 -7.95
N GLY A 241 -26.96 7.54 -8.27
CA GLY A 241 -27.59 7.55 -9.58
C GLY A 241 -26.64 7.21 -10.72
N ALA A 242 -26.71 7.93 -11.82
CA ALA A 242 -25.89 7.69 -13.02
C ALA A 242 -24.39 7.80 -12.76
N GLU A 243 -23.98 8.76 -11.93
CA GLU A 243 -22.56 8.94 -11.57
C GLU A 243 -22.01 7.71 -10.83
N ARG A 244 -22.75 7.17 -9.86
CA ARG A 244 -22.38 5.94 -9.16
C ARG A 244 -22.25 4.77 -10.13
N ALA A 245 -23.25 4.61 -11.03
CA ALA A 245 -23.22 3.53 -12.00
C ALA A 245 -22.03 3.63 -12.96
N HIS A 246 -21.68 4.84 -13.37
CA HIS A 246 -20.49 5.09 -14.18
C HIS A 246 -19.19 4.66 -13.48
N TYR A 247 -18.98 5.10 -12.23
CA TYR A 247 -17.79 4.70 -11.46
C TYR A 247 -17.76 3.19 -11.17
N ALA A 248 -18.91 2.56 -10.96
CA ALA A 248 -18.99 1.11 -10.80
C ALA A 248 -18.52 0.37 -12.05
N GLU A 249 -18.92 0.84 -13.24
CA GLU A 249 -18.48 0.23 -14.50
C GLU A 249 -16.99 0.46 -14.78
N LEU A 250 -16.44 1.64 -14.44
CA LEU A 250 -15.00 1.89 -14.51
C LEU A 250 -14.22 0.98 -13.56
N CYS A 251 -14.74 0.79 -12.35
CA CYS A 251 -14.17 -0.14 -11.37
C CYS A 251 -14.12 -1.56 -11.93
N ARG A 252 -15.23 -2.04 -12.53
CA ARG A 252 -15.30 -3.37 -13.12
C ARG A 252 -14.26 -3.55 -14.24
N LYS A 253 -14.11 -2.57 -15.12
CA LYS A 253 -13.12 -2.60 -16.20
C LYS A 253 -11.68 -2.65 -15.65
N ALA A 254 -11.34 -1.77 -14.71
CA ALA A 254 -10.02 -1.75 -14.09
C ALA A 254 -9.73 -3.05 -13.31
N ALA A 255 -10.74 -3.61 -12.62
CA ALA A 255 -10.59 -4.87 -11.92
C ALA A 255 -10.34 -6.05 -12.86
N TYR A 256 -11.02 -6.13 -14.00
CA TYR A 256 -10.71 -7.17 -15.00
C TYR A 256 -9.27 -7.07 -15.51
N PHE A 257 -8.78 -5.88 -15.78
CA PHE A 257 -7.40 -5.69 -16.17
C PHE A 257 -6.44 -6.10 -15.04
N ALA A 258 -6.70 -5.66 -13.82
CA ALA A 258 -5.90 -6.05 -12.65
C ALA A 258 -5.83 -7.58 -12.48
N LEU A 259 -6.95 -8.27 -12.67
CA LEU A 259 -7.00 -9.74 -12.59
C LEU A 259 -6.21 -10.44 -13.70
N SER A 260 -5.94 -9.80 -14.83
CA SER A 260 -5.12 -10.37 -15.91
C SER A 260 -3.66 -10.57 -15.51
N TRP A 261 -3.20 -9.90 -14.47
CA TRP A 261 -1.85 -10.07 -13.92
C TRP A 261 -1.70 -11.31 -13.03
N TYR A 262 -2.81 -11.93 -12.60
CA TYR A 262 -2.81 -13.05 -11.66
C TYR A 262 -2.91 -14.38 -12.39
N TYR A 263 -2.15 -15.36 -11.92
CA TYR A 263 -2.27 -16.73 -12.40
C TYR A 263 -3.62 -17.32 -11.98
N THR A 264 -4.34 -17.86 -12.95
CA THR A 264 -5.59 -18.62 -12.75
C THR A 264 -5.37 -20.12 -12.69
N TRP A 265 -4.14 -20.57 -12.93
CA TRP A 265 -3.69 -21.97 -12.84
C TRP A 265 -2.34 -22.04 -12.13
N ASP A 266 -1.96 -23.25 -11.73
CA ASP A 266 -0.66 -23.49 -11.09
C ASP A 266 0.44 -23.68 -12.15
N VAL A 267 1.48 -22.85 -12.07
CA VAL A 267 2.73 -23.03 -12.80
C VAL A 267 3.72 -23.68 -11.81
N PRO A 268 4.17 -24.93 -12.05
CA PRO A 268 5.03 -25.59 -11.10
C PRO A 268 6.45 -25.03 -11.13
N PHE A 269 7.09 -25.00 -9.97
CA PHE A 269 8.53 -24.83 -9.87
C PHE A 269 9.23 -26.18 -10.00
N ALA A 270 10.49 -26.18 -10.45
CA ALA A 270 11.28 -27.39 -10.60
C ALA A 270 11.69 -27.99 -9.23
N ASP A 271 11.85 -29.30 -9.20
CA ASP A 271 12.43 -30.01 -8.06
C ASP A 271 13.84 -29.48 -7.76
N GLY A 272 14.20 -29.40 -6.48
CA GLY A 272 15.46 -28.82 -6.01
C GLY A 272 15.47 -27.28 -5.95
N GLN A 273 14.38 -26.65 -6.34
CA GLN A 273 14.13 -25.23 -6.06
C GLN A 273 13.26 -25.12 -4.81
N MET A 274 13.59 -24.18 -3.92
CA MET A 274 12.89 -24.05 -2.64
C MET A 274 11.35 -24.03 -2.78
N LEU A 275 10.83 -23.26 -3.74
CA LEU A 275 9.38 -23.15 -3.94
C LEU A 275 8.78 -24.41 -4.59
N GLY A 276 9.56 -25.14 -5.39
CA GLY A 276 9.19 -26.46 -5.92
C GLY A 276 9.12 -27.51 -4.80
N ASP A 277 10.15 -27.54 -3.96
CA ASP A 277 10.28 -28.49 -2.86
C ASP A 277 9.16 -28.35 -1.81
N ILE A 278 8.69 -27.11 -1.55
CA ILE A 278 7.52 -26.87 -0.70
C ILE A 278 6.18 -26.98 -1.43
N GLY A 279 6.20 -27.27 -2.73
CA GLY A 279 5.00 -27.45 -3.55
C GLY A 279 4.15 -26.18 -3.71
N LEU A 280 4.78 -24.98 -3.80
CA LEU A 280 4.06 -23.71 -3.95
C LEU A 280 3.10 -23.77 -5.14
N LYS A 281 1.87 -23.35 -4.91
CA LYS A 281 0.84 -23.16 -5.94
C LYS A 281 0.79 -21.72 -6.36
N THR A 282 1.02 -21.44 -7.66
CA THR A 282 1.11 -20.06 -8.17
C THR A 282 -0.24 -19.42 -8.44
N ARG A 283 -1.32 -20.19 -8.50
CA ARG A 283 -2.66 -19.65 -8.69
C ARG A 283 -3.01 -18.63 -7.60
N GLY A 284 -3.46 -17.43 -8.00
CA GLY A 284 -3.73 -16.31 -7.09
C GLY A 284 -2.51 -15.43 -6.80
N TRP A 285 -1.33 -15.78 -7.32
CA TRP A 285 -0.16 -14.90 -7.35
C TRP A 285 -0.17 -14.08 -8.63
N GLY A 286 0.33 -12.85 -8.60
CA GLY A 286 0.34 -11.95 -9.74
C GLY A 286 1.72 -11.38 -10.06
N ASN A 287 2.02 -11.18 -11.34
CA ASN A 287 3.21 -10.43 -11.74
C ASN A 287 3.13 -9.00 -11.21
N VAL A 288 4.26 -8.46 -10.80
CA VAL A 288 4.33 -7.08 -10.26
C VAL A 288 4.23 -6.07 -11.39
N SER A 289 5.07 -6.19 -12.41
CA SER A 289 5.09 -5.30 -13.57
C SER A 289 5.80 -5.96 -14.76
N VAL A 290 5.85 -5.27 -15.89
CA VAL A 290 6.60 -5.75 -17.07
C VAL A 290 8.11 -5.80 -16.80
N GLU A 291 8.66 -4.82 -16.08
CA GLU A 291 10.09 -4.79 -15.75
C GLU A 291 10.43 -5.68 -14.56
N ASN A 292 9.53 -5.77 -13.57
CA ASN A 292 9.73 -6.57 -12.37
C ASN A 292 9.08 -7.96 -12.54
N ASN A 293 9.85 -8.91 -13.09
CA ASN A 293 9.39 -10.25 -13.44
C ASN A 293 9.23 -11.20 -12.25
N HIS A 294 8.95 -10.70 -11.09
CA HIS A 294 8.62 -11.49 -9.91
C HIS A 294 7.12 -11.44 -9.61
N ILE A 295 6.66 -12.35 -8.79
CA ILE A 295 5.25 -12.46 -8.43
C ILE A 295 5.04 -12.18 -6.95
N ASP A 296 3.90 -11.59 -6.63
CA ASP A 296 3.42 -11.34 -5.28
C ASP A 296 1.93 -11.63 -5.13
N VAL A 297 1.41 -11.49 -3.92
CA VAL A 297 -0.03 -11.58 -3.61
C VAL A 297 -0.61 -10.24 -3.20
N PHE A 298 0.04 -9.16 -3.57
CA PHE A 298 -0.31 -7.83 -3.14
C PHE A 298 -1.64 -7.36 -3.75
N ILE A 299 -2.64 -7.09 -2.92
CA ILE A 299 -4.00 -6.76 -3.33
C ILE A 299 -4.61 -5.51 -2.68
N PHE A 300 -3.89 -4.79 -1.79
CA PHE A 300 -4.45 -3.62 -1.05
C PHE A 300 -5.88 -3.89 -0.58
N GLU A 301 -6.78 -2.90 -0.69
CA GLU A 301 -8.22 -3.06 -0.49
C GLU A 301 -8.92 -3.80 -1.64
N PHE A 302 -8.18 -4.41 -2.55
CA PHE A 302 -8.73 -5.04 -3.76
C PHE A 302 -9.63 -6.23 -3.45
N ALA A 303 -9.43 -6.93 -2.34
CA ALA A 303 -10.35 -7.98 -1.91
C ALA A 303 -11.76 -7.41 -1.66
N ASP A 304 -11.87 -6.26 -0.99
CA ASP A 304 -13.16 -5.59 -0.77
C ASP A 304 -13.79 -5.13 -2.09
N VAL A 305 -12.97 -4.62 -3.01
CA VAL A 305 -13.42 -4.26 -4.36
C VAL A 305 -14.00 -5.47 -5.09
N LEU A 306 -13.30 -6.61 -5.06
CA LEU A 306 -13.77 -7.83 -5.71
C LEU A 306 -15.07 -8.36 -5.09
N HIS A 307 -15.19 -8.39 -3.78
CA HIS A 307 -16.42 -8.79 -3.09
C HIS A 307 -17.59 -7.84 -3.37
N TRP A 308 -17.30 -6.53 -3.46
CA TRP A 308 -18.31 -5.55 -3.82
C TRP A 308 -18.74 -5.71 -5.29
N LEU A 309 -17.82 -5.86 -6.24
CA LEU A 309 -18.12 -6.10 -7.65
C LEU A 309 -18.95 -7.36 -7.85
N SER A 310 -18.64 -8.43 -7.12
CA SER A 310 -19.39 -9.67 -7.15
C SER A 310 -20.88 -9.43 -6.84
N LYS A 311 -21.17 -8.62 -5.83
CA LYS A 311 -22.54 -8.28 -5.43
C LYS A 311 -23.20 -7.28 -6.38
N GLU A 312 -22.46 -6.23 -6.77
CA GLU A 312 -22.95 -5.14 -7.61
C GLU A 312 -23.40 -5.62 -9.00
N PHE A 313 -22.61 -6.53 -9.59
CA PHE A 313 -22.86 -7.03 -10.96
C PHE A 313 -23.39 -8.47 -10.99
N ASN A 314 -23.62 -9.09 -9.82
CA ASN A 314 -24.00 -10.50 -9.72
C ASN A 314 -23.01 -11.44 -10.44
N GLU A 315 -21.71 -11.18 -10.26
CA GLU A 315 -20.62 -11.94 -10.88
C GLU A 315 -19.78 -12.67 -9.82
N ALA A 316 -20.15 -13.90 -9.47
CA ALA A 316 -19.51 -14.70 -8.41
C ALA A 316 -17.98 -14.84 -8.58
N ARG A 317 -17.49 -14.90 -9.84
CA ARG A 317 -16.07 -15.07 -10.15
C ARG A 317 -15.14 -14.02 -9.47
N PHE A 318 -15.62 -12.83 -9.16
CA PHE A 318 -14.84 -11.85 -8.43
C PHE A 318 -14.58 -12.28 -6.98
N SER A 319 -15.62 -12.66 -6.25
CA SER A 319 -15.45 -13.17 -4.88
C SER A 319 -14.71 -14.50 -4.86
N ASP A 320 -14.99 -15.40 -5.81
CA ASP A 320 -14.30 -16.68 -5.88
C ASP A 320 -12.77 -16.49 -6.07
N PHE A 321 -12.38 -15.53 -6.90
CA PHE A 321 -10.94 -15.27 -7.10
C PHE A 321 -10.31 -14.50 -5.94
N ALA A 322 -11.07 -13.65 -5.23
CA ALA A 322 -10.59 -13.05 -3.98
C ALA A 322 -10.23 -14.13 -2.93
N GLU A 323 -11.06 -15.18 -2.82
CA GLU A 323 -10.78 -16.32 -1.94
C GLU A 323 -9.52 -17.11 -2.39
N VAL A 324 -9.32 -17.26 -3.71
CA VAL A 324 -8.10 -17.89 -4.24
C VAL A 324 -6.87 -17.09 -3.85
N ILE A 325 -6.86 -15.78 -4.05
CA ILE A 325 -5.75 -14.89 -3.67
C ILE A 325 -5.49 -14.99 -2.16
N SER A 326 -6.54 -14.86 -1.35
CA SER A 326 -6.45 -14.92 0.13
C SER A 326 -5.90 -16.26 0.63
N THR A 327 -6.25 -17.36 -0.04
CA THR A 327 -5.72 -18.68 0.27
C THR A 327 -4.24 -18.78 -0.12
N SER A 328 -3.89 -18.30 -1.30
CA SER A 328 -2.53 -18.37 -1.83
C SER A 328 -1.52 -17.58 -0.98
N MET A 329 -1.94 -16.44 -0.41
CA MET A 329 -1.11 -15.65 0.51
C MET A 329 -0.60 -16.45 1.72
N ARG A 330 -1.36 -17.43 2.18
CA ARG A 330 -1.00 -18.21 3.37
C ARG A 330 0.16 -19.18 3.14
N GLN A 331 0.47 -19.51 1.89
CA GLN A 331 1.49 -20.50 1.53
C GLN A 331 2.91 -20.12 1.99
N LEU A 332 3.21 -18.81 2.02
CA LEU A 332 4.52 -18.31 2.44
C LEU A 332 4.50 -17.65 3.83
N LEU A 333 3.45 -17.89 4.62
CA LEU A 333 3.43 -17.44 6.00
C LEU A 333 4.48 -18.21 6.80
N PRO A 334 5.55 -17.57 7.31
CA PRO A 334 6.61 -18.30 8.00
C PRO A 334 6.17 -18.69 9.42
N TYR A 335 6.32 -19.97 9.72
CA TYR A 335 6.14 -20.53 11.05
C TYR A 335 7.21 -21.59 11.33
N GLU A 336 7.32 -22.08 12.55
CA GLU A 336 8.31 -23.07 12.91
C GLU A 336 8.18 -24.33 12.04
N GLY A 337 9.26 -24.72 11.39
CA GLY A 337 9.27 -25.84 10.42
C GLY A 337 8.87 -25.47 8.98
N HIS A 338 8.44 -24.23 8.73
CA HIS A 338 8.06 -23.74 7.39
C HIS A 338 8.50 -22.27 7.21
N MET A 339 9.80 -22.04 7.08
CA MET A 339 10.38 -20.70 7.07
C MET A 339 10.48 -20.05 5.69
N CYS A 340 10.29 -20.81 4.61
CA CYS A 340 10.22 -20.29 3.23
C CYS A 340 11.40 -19.37 2.83
N GLY A 341 12.62 -19.68 3.32
CA GLY A 341 13.82 -18.89 3.04
C GLY A 341 13.97 -17.61 3.86
N VAL A 342 13.07 -17.33 4.78
CA VAL A 342 13.22 -16.23 5.77
C VAL A 342 13.78 -16.77 7.09
N SER A 343 14.40 -15.89 7.89
CA SER A 343 15.14 -16.31 9.08
C SER A 343 14.31 -16.31 10.36
N LYS A 344 13.15 -15.64 10.38
CA LYS A 344 12.30 -15.50 11.58
C LYS A 344 10.82 -15.61 11.26
N VAL A 345 10.09 -16.16 12.22
CA VAL A 345 8.61 -16.14 12.23
C VAL A 345 8.11 -14.69 12.21
N GLY A 346 7.13 -14.41 11.36
CA GLY A 346 6.56 -13.07 11.17
C GLY A 346 7.16 -12.27 10.01
N TYR A 347 8.28 -12.71 9.44
CA TYR A 347 8.91 -12.08 8.28
C TYR A 347 8.34 -12.68 7.00
N TYR A 348 7.31 -12.06 6.45
CA TYR A 348 6.68 -12.50 5.21
C TYR A 348 7.47 -12.01 4.00
N PRO A 349 7.83 -12.86 3.01
CA PRO A 349 8.54 -12.40 1.82
C PRO A 349 7.66 -11.47 0.99
N GLU A 350 8.26 -10.40 0.46
CA GLU A 350 7.54 -9.45 -0.40
C GLU A 350 7.08 -10.10 -1.70
N VAL A 351 8.02 -10.78 -2.36
CA VAL A 351 7.85 -11.35 -3.68
C VAL A 351 8.55 -12.69 -3.78
N VAL A 352 8.21 -13.47 -4.79
CA VAL A 352 8.94 -14.68 -5.16
C VAL A 352 9.39 -14.60 -6.61
N GLN A 353 10.57 -15.13 -6.89
CA GLN A 353 11.13 -15.15 -8.23
C GLN A 353 10.81 -16.49 -8.89
N HIS A 354 10.19 -16.42 -10.06
CA HIS A 354 9.68 -17.58 -10.78
C HIS A 354 10.34 -17.79 -12.14
N THR A 355 11.26 -16.92 -12.54
CA THR A 355 11.99 -17.01 -13.82
C THR A 355 13.49 -16.89 -13.61
N ASN A 356 14.27 -17.39 -14.58
CA ASN A 356 15.72 -17.23 -14.58
C ASN A 356 16.20 -15.79 -14.84
N TRP A 357 15.31 -14.91 -15.29
CA TRP A 357 15.61 -13.50 -15.53
C TRP A 357 15.82 -12.72 -14.25
N ASP A 358 15.25 -13.19 -13.13
CA ASP A 358 15.39 -12.56 -11.84
C ASP A 358 16.75 -12.86 -11.19
N TYR A 359 17.83 -12.43 -11.85
CA TYR A 359 19.20 -12.55 -11.33
C TYR A 359 19.59 -13.98 -10.91
N GLY A 360 19.10 -14.98 -11.63
CA GLY A 360 19.36 -16.39 -11.34
C GLY A 360 18.73 -16.92 -10.04
N ARG A 361 17.73 -16.24 -9.52
CA ARG A 361 17.04 -16.61 -8.26
C ARG A 361 15.75 -17.39 -8.46
N ASN A 362 15.57 -17.98 -9.65
CA ASN A 362 14.39 -18.74 -9.99
C ASN A 362 13.98 -19.73 -8.89
N GLY A 363 12.70 -19.75 -8.56
CA GLY A 363 12.14 -20.63 -7.53
C GLY A 363 12.55 -20.29 -6.11
N LYS A 364 12.99 -19.07 -5.81
CA LYS A 364 13.34 -18.61 -4.46
C LYS A 364 12.44 -17.45 -4.04
N ALA A 365 12.14 -17.40 -2.73
CA ALA A 365 11.57 -16.22 -2.12
C ALA A 365 12.62 -15.11 -2.06
N VAL A 366 12.22 -13.89 -2.39
CA VAL A 366 13.09 -12.72 -2.33
C VAL A 366 13.10 -12.13 -0.93
N SER A 367 14.26 -11.67 -0.56
CA SER A 367 14.68 -11.40 0.80
C SER A 367 14.33 -10.00 1.33
N TYR A 368 13.47 -9.26 0.69
CA TYR A 368 12.96 -8.04 1.29
C TYR A 368 11.64 -8.34 1.96
N THR A 369 11.65 -8.40 3.26
CA THR A 369 10.44 -8.52 4.05
C THR A 369 9.81 -7.15 4.12
N HIS A 370 8.86 -6.90 3.24
CA HIS A 370 8.07 -5.70 3.29
C HIS A 370 6.78 -5.97 4.06
N LEU A 371 6.40 -5.02 4.86
CA LEU A 371 5.17 -5.01 5.63
C LEU A 371 3.90 -4.98 4.78
N ARG A 372 4.01 -5.01 3.44
CA ARG A 372 2.88 -5.09 2.51
C ARG A 372 1.95 -6.27 2.80
N ALA A 373 2.52 -7.41 3.18
CA ALA A 373 1.73 -8.56 3.60
C ALA A 373 0.94 -8.30 4.90
N HIS A 374 1.44 -7.42 5.77
CA HIS A 374 0.71 -6.98 6.96
C HIS A 374 -0.59 -6.26 6.63
N GLU A 375 -0.58 -5.36 5.66
CA GLU A 375 -1.79 -4.65 5.24
C GLU A 375 -2.85 -5.59 4.72
N THR A 376 -2.48 -6.41 3.75
CA THR A 376 -3.41 -7.29 3.07
C THR A 376 -3.97 -8.35 4.01
N LEU A 377 -3.16 -8.85 4.93
CA LEU A 377 -3.56 -9.89 5.88
C LEU A 377 -4.27 -9.33 7.11
N MET A 378 -4.08 -8.07 7.48
CA MET A 378 -4.79 -7.44 8.59
C MET A 378 -6.17 -6.92 8.18
N ASN A 379 -6.38 -6.62 6.90
CA ASN A 379 -7.67 -6.15 6.38
C ASN A 379 -8.61 -7.27 5.91
N LEU A 380 -8.17 -8.53 5.91
CA LEU A 380 -8.95 -9.69 5.47
C LEU A 380 -9.80 -10.35 6.57
N VAL A 381 -10.19 -9.61 7.62
CA VAL A 381 -11.12 -10.14 8.66
C VAL A 381 -12.18 -9.12 8.98
#